data_e7f484f9e775345d972fcbd388963f23
#
_entry.id   e7f484f9e775345d972fcbd388963f23
#
_cell.length_a   1.000
_cell.length_b   1.000
_cell.length_c   1.000
_cell.angle_alpha   90.00
_cell.angle_beta   90.00
_cell.angle_gamma   90.00
#
_symmetry.space_group_name_H-M   'P 1'
#
loop_
_entity.id
_entity.type
_entity.pdbx_description
1 polymer ?
#
loop_
_entity_poly.entity_id
_entity_poly.type
_entity_poly.pdbx_seq_one_letter_code
_entity_poly.pdbx_strand_id
1 'polypeptide(L)'
;MDKSGFIDKLLSNQYASSFLYVSVTILAVIVFLACFEMVTKYKCWVEIKKGNLAVAMATGGKMFGVCNIFRFSIAANDSIYVSLIWATFGFVILLLAYFLFEFLMPFFHIDEEISKDNRAVGFIAMIISVSISFVIGATVN
;
A
#
# COMPACT_ATOMS: atom_id res chain seq x y z
N MET A 1 -21.53 20.57 -22.99
CA MET A 1 -21.02 19.19 -23.02
C MET A 1 -21.07 18.65 -21.61
N ASP A 2 -22.00 17.76 -21.32
CA ASP A 2 -22.26 17.26 -19.97
C ASP A 2 -21.13 16.29 -19.59
N LYS A 3 -20.24 16.73 -18.68
CA LYS A 3 -19.10 15.93 -18.23
C LYS A 3 -19.54 14.66 -17.48
N SER A 4 -20.74 14.68 -16.86
CA SER A 4 -21.30 13.52 -16.18
C SER A 4 -21.65 12.40 -17.16
N GLY A 5 -22.29 12.72 -18.28
CA GLY A 5 -22.65 11.73 -19.30
C GLY A 5 -21.46 11.08 -20.02
N PHE A 6 -20.32 11.76 -20.12
CA PHE A 6 -19.10 11.17 -20.69
C PHE A 6 -18.46 10.16 -19.73
N ILE A 7 -18.38 10.50 -18.44
CA ILE A 7 -17.83 9.61 -17.40
C ILE A 7 -18.72 8.36 -17.25
N ASP A 8 -20.04 8.55 -17.22
CA ASP A 8 -20.98 7.43 -17.10
C ASP A 8 -20.89 6.49 -18.31
N LYS A 9 -20.69 7.04 -19.53
CA LYS A 9 -20.48 6.25 -20.74
C LYS A 9 -19.15 5.51 -20.74
N LEU A 10 -18.08 6.09 -20.17
CA LEU A 10 -16.81 5.41 -19.98
C LEU A 10 -16.91 4.29 -18.96
N LEU A 11 -17.59 4.52 -17.85
CA LEU A 11 -17.78 3.52 -16.78
C LEU A 11 -18.70 2.38 -17.19
N SER A 12 -19.60 2.59 -18.17
CA SER A 12 -20.43 1.53 -18.72
C SER A 12 -19.67 0.55 -19.62
N ASN A 13 -18.48 0.95 -20.11
CA ASN A 13 -17.61 0.07 -20.89
C ASN A 13 -16.64 -0.66 -19.93
N GLN A 14 -16.77 -1.99 -19.86
CA GLN A 14 -15.97 -2.85 -18.97
C GLN A 14 -14.46 -2.66 -19.13
N TYR A 15 -13.96 -2.49 -20.36
CA TYR A 15 -12.52 -2.28 -20.59
C TYR A 15 -12.06 -0.91 -20.12
N ALA A 16 -12.85 0.13 -20.37
CA ALA A 16 -12.53 1.49 -19.95
C ALA A 16 -12.59 1.63 -18.42
N SER A 17 -13.57 1.03 -17.77
CA SER A 17 -13.65 1.01 -16.31
C SER A 17 -12.49 0.25 -15.69
N SER A 18 -12.11 -0.91 -16.21
CA SER A 18 -10.95 -1.67 -15.73
C SER A 18 -9.66 -0.85 -15.85
N PHE A 19 -9.44 -0.19 -16.98
CA PHE A 19 -8.29 0.68 -17.17
C PHE A 19 -8.26 1.85 -16.17
N LEU A 20 -9.41 2.45 -15.90
CA LEU A 20 -9.55 3.52 -14.91
C LEU A 20 -9.19 3.03 -13.49
N TYR A 21 -9.75 1.90 -13.06
CA TYR A 21 -9.44 1.33 -11.73
C TYR A 21 -7.95 1.00 -11.58
N VAL A 22 -7.34 0.40 -12.58
CA VAL A 22 -5.90 0.09 -12.57
C VAL A 22 -5.07 1.37 -12.50
N SER A 23 -5.39 2.39 -13.31
CA SER A 23 -4.66 3.65 -13.33
C SER A 23 -4.74 4.39 -12.00
N VAL A 24 -5.93 4.48 -11.41
CA VAL A 24 -6.14 5.11 -10.09
C VAL A 24 -5.40 4.33 -9.00
N THR A 25 -5.43 3.00 -9.04
CA THR A 25 -4.71 2.16 -8.08
C THR A 25 -3.19 2.38 -8.17
N ILE A 26 -2.63 2.42 -9.38
CA ILE A 26 -1.18 2.68 -9.57
C ILE A 26 -0.79 4.05 -9.00
N LEU A 27 -1.56 5.10 -9.30
CA LEU A 27 -1.29 6.44 -8.77
C LEU A 27 -1.38 6.46 -7.24
N ALA A 28 -2.39 5.83 -6.66
CA ALA A 28 -2.55 5.75 -5.21
C ALA A 28 -1.41 4.96 -4.55
N VAL A 29 -0.96 3.86 -5.14
CA VAL A 29 0.21 3.09 -4.65
C VAL A 29 1.46 3.96 -4.63
N ILE A 30 1.71 4.73 -5.69
CA ILE A 30 2.86 5.65 -5.75
C ILE A 30 2.80 6.69 -4.62
N VAL A 31 1.63 7.32 -4.43
CA VAL A 31 1.43 8.31 -3.37
C VAL A 31 1.60 7.68 -1.98
N PHE A 32 1.00 6.52 -1.75
CA PHE A 32 1.09 5.84 -0.45
C PHE A 32 2.50 5.35 -0.13
N LEU A 33 3.26 4.89 -1.13
CA LEU A 33 4.67 4.57 -0.94
C LEU A 33 5.50 5.81 -0.61
N ALA A 34 5.23 6.94 -1.25
CA ALA A 34 5.88 8.21 -0.91
C ALA A 34 5.57 8.62 0.55
N CYS A 35 4.32 8.44 1.01
CA CYS A 35 3.97 8.65 2.41
C CYS A 35 4.73 7.72 3.35
N PHE A 36 4.88 6.44 3.00
CA PHE A 36 5.71 5.52 3.79
C PHE A 36 7.18 5.96 3.84
N GLU A 37 7.73 6.42 2.72
CA GLU A 37 9.13 6.89 2.67
C GLU A 37 9.36 8.13 3.55
N MET A 38 8.34 8.97 3.73
CA MET A 38 8.40 10.14 4.62
C MET A 38 8.47 9.76 6.11
N VAL A 39 7.93 8.61 6.48
CA VAL A 39 7.88 8.17 7.90
C VAL A 39 8.94 7.14 8.25
N THR A 40 9.55 6.47 7.28
CA THR A 40 10.68 5.55 7.49
C THR A 40 11.99 6.32 7.63
N LYS A 41 12.91 5.78 8.41
CA LYS A 41 14.24 6.38 8.64
C LYS A 41 15.20 6.21 7.46
N TYR A 42 14.81 5.48 6.41
CA TYR A 42 15.61 5.21 5.23
C TYR A 42 14.88 5.61 3.95
N LYS A 43 15.66 5.95 2.91
CA LYS A 43 15.11 6.24 1.59
C LYS A 43 15.04 4.96 0.76
N CYS A 44 13.84 4.44 0.56
CA CYS A 44 13.59 3.13 -0.05
C CYS A 44 14.34 2.97 -1.39
N TRP A 45 14.15 3.89 -2.32
CA TRP A 45 14.71 3.77 -3.66
C TRP A 45 16.23 3.91 -3.69
N VAL A 46 16.82 4.76 -2.83
CA VAL A 46 18.26 4.92 -2.72
C VAL A 46 18.90 3.63 -2.19
N GLU A 47 18.33 3.03 -1.16
CA GLU A 47 18.86 1.80 -0.58
C GLU A 47 18.67 0.58 -1.50
N ILE A 48 17.52 0.48 -2.18
CA ILE A 48 17.28 -0.57 -3.19
C ILE A 48 18.30 -0.46 -4.33
N LYS A 49 18.59 0.75 -4.79
CA LYS A 49 19.61 0.98 -5.84
C LYS A 49 21.02 0.54 -5.41
N LYS A 50 21.33 0.61 -4.12
CA LYS A 50 22.58 0.10 -3.54
C LYS A 50 22.62 -1.42 -3.37
N GLY A 51 21.49 -2.12 -3.65
CA GLY A 51 21.37 -3.57 -3.51
C GLY A 51 20.89 -4.03 -2.13
N ASN A 52 20.34 -3.13 -1.30
CA ASN A 52 19.78 -3.49 0.00
C ASN A 52 18.51 -4.33 -0.17
N LEU A 53 18.64 -5.63 0.04
CA LEU A 53 17.56 -6.59 -0.15
C LEU A 53 16.51 -6.49 0.97
N ALA A 54 16.92 -6.17 2.19
CA ALA A 54 15.99 -5.99 3.32
C ALA A 54 15.01 -4.84 3.05
N VAL A 55 15.51 -3.70 2.55
CA VAL A 55 14.66 -2.57 2.13
C VAL A 55 13.75 -2.97 0.97
N ALA A 56 14.27 -3.72 -0.01
CA ALA A 56 13.47 -4.19 -1.15
C ALA A 56 12.31 -5.08 -0.69
N MET A 57 12.56 -6.02 0.22
CA MET A 57 11.52 -6.90 0.78
C MET A 57 10.48 -6.11 1.57
N ALA A 58 10.91 -5.23 2.47
CA ALA A 58 10.00 -4.41 3.27
C ALA A 58 9.13 -3.49 2.38
N THR A 59 9.73 -2.87 1.38
CA THR A 59 9.01 -2.02 0.41
C THR A 59 8.05 -2.83 -0.44
N GLY A 60 8.47 -3.99 -0.93
CA GLY A 60 7.62 -4.92 -1.68
C GLY A 60 6.41 -5.38 -0.87
N GLY A 61 6.59 -5.65 0.43
CA GLY A 61 5.49 -5.97 1.34
C GLY A 61 4.48 -4.83 1.50
N LYS A 62 4.95 -3.60 1.61
CA LYS A 62 4.09 -2.40 1.66
C LYS A 62 3.32 -2.22 0.35
N MET A 63 3.98 -2.37 -0.81
CA MET A 63 3.32 -2.32 -2.12
C MET A 63 2.23 -3.37 -2.23
N PHE A 64 2.54 -4.61 -1.90
CA PHE A 64 1.57 -5.70 -1.91
C PHE A 64 0.40 -5.40 -0.98
N GLY A 65 0.68 -4.94 0.24
CA GLY A 65 -0.34 -4.59 1.23
C GLY A 65 -1.32 -3.55 0.72
N VAL A 66 -0.82 -2.47 0.14
CA VAL A 66 -1.65 -1.40 -0.45
C VAL A 66 -2.50 -1.95 -1.61
N CYS A 67 -1.90 -2.68 -2.55
CA CYS A 67 -2.63 -3.29 -3.67
C CYS A 67 -3.71 -4.26 -3.20
N ASN A 68 -3.43 -5.05 -2.16
CA ASN A 68 -4.40 -6.00 -1.60
C ASN A 68 -5.59 -5.29 -0.94
N ILE A 69 -5.35 -4.19 -0.22
CA ILE A 69 -6.43 -3.35 0.34
C ILE A 69 -7.29 -2.77 -0.78
N PHE A 70 -6.68 -2.26 -1.86
CA PHE A 70 -7.42 -1.78 -3.03
C PHE A 70 -8.25 -2.88 -3.67
N ARG A 71 -7.70 -4.08 -3.82
CA ARG A 71 -8.43 -5.24 -4.33
C ARG A 71 -9.71 -5.50 -3.55
N PHE A 72 -9.65 -5.51 -2.22
CA PHE A 72 -10.83 -5.69 -1.39
C PHE A 72 -11.80 -4.52 -1.51
N SER A 73 -11.30 -3.28 -1.51
CA SER A 73 -12.12 -2.09 -1.65
C SER A 73 -12.88 -2.05 -2.98
N ILE A 74 -12.24 -2.43 -4.07
CA ILE A 74 -12.87 -2.52 -5.40
C ILE A 74 -13.89 -3.65 -5.45
N ALA A 75 -13.60 -4.78 -4.82
CA ALA A 75 -14.53 -5.92 -4.80
C ALA A 75 -15.80 -5.67 -3.96
N ALA A 76 -15.70 -4.81 -2.93
CA ALA A 76 -16.79 -4.51 -2.02
C ALA A 76 -17.66 -3.33 -2.46
N ASN A 77 -17.21 -2.49 -3.40
CA ASN A 77 -17.87 -1.23 -3.74
C ASN A 77 -18.02 -1.04 -5.25
N ASP A 78 -19.18 -0.57 -5.67
CA ASP A 78 -19.49 -0.30 -7.09
C ASP A 78 -18.90 1.03 -7.60
N SER A 79 -18.49 1.92 -6.70
CA SER A 79 -17.97 3.24 -7.04
C SER A 79 -16.48 3.34 -6.78
N ILE A 80 -15.72 3.85 -7.77
CA ILE A 80 -14.29 4.10 -7.65
C ILE A 80 -13.97 5.09 -6.51
N TYR A 81 -14.84 6.07 -6.28
CA TYR A 81 -14.64 7.06 -5.20
C TYR A 81 -14.76 6.41 -3.83
N VAL A 82 -15.75 5.55 -3.65
CA VAL A 82 -15.94 4.80 -2.39
C VAL A 82 -14.79 3.82 -2.19
N SER A 83 -14.36 3.12 -3.24
CA SER A 83 -13.20 2.24 -3.19
C SER A 83 -11.92 2.99 -2.80
N LEU A 84 -11.71 4.20 -3.31
CA LEU A 84 -10.55 5.03 -2.97
C LEU A 84 -10.59 5.49 -1.50
N ILE A 85 -11.76 5.86 -0.99
CA ILE A 85 -11.94 6.24 0.43
C ILE A 85 -11.60 5.07 1.34
N TRP A 86 -12.14 3.89 1.08
CA TRP A 86 -11.87 2.69 1.88
C TRP A 86 -10.41 2.24 1.76
N ALA A 87 -9.82 2.31 0.58
CA ALA A 87 -8.41 2.01 0.39
C ALA A 87 -7.50 2.99 1.14
N THR A 88 -7.84 4.28 1.16
CA THR A 88 -7.12 5.29 1.94
C THR A 88 -7.25 5.04 3.44
N PHE A 89 -8.44 4.71 3.91
CA PHE A 89 -8.67 4.31 5.31
C PHE A 89 -7.85 3.08 5.69
N GLY A 90 -7.87 2.05 4.85
CA GLY A 90 -7.07 0.84 5.06
C GLY A 90 -5.57 1.11 5.03
N PHE A 91 -5.10 2.04 4.16
CA PHE A 91 -3.72 2.49 4.16
C PHE A 91 -3.31 3.17 5.48
N VAL A 92 -4.17 4.03 6.03
CA VAL A 92 -3.92 4.67 7.33
C VAL A 92 -3.79 3.62 8.45
N ILE A 93 -4.66 2.60 8.45
CA ILE A 93 -4.54 1.49 9.42
C ILE A 93 -3.23 0.72 9.22
N LEU A 94 -2.82 0.45 7.98
CA LEU A 94 -1.55 -0.21 7.68
C LEU A 94 -0.35 0.61 8.17
N LEU A 95 -0.41 1.92 8.02
CA LEU A 95 0.60 2.84 8.51
C LEU A 95 0.66 2.87 10.05
N LEU A 96 -0.50 2.90 10.70
CA LEU A 96 -0.59 2.82 12.17
C LEU A 96 -0.05 1.48 12.70
N ALA A 97 -0.37 0.38 12.02
CA ALA A 97 0.17 -0.93 12.37
C ALA A 97 1.71 -0.95 12.25
N TYR A 98 2.26 -0.35 11.20
CA TYR A 98 3.71 -0.20 11.06
C TYR A 98 4.34 0.56 12.26
N PHE A 99 3.77 1.70 12.65
CA PHE A 99 4.24 2.45 13.81
C PHE A 99 4.09 1.66 15.12
N LEU A 100 3.00 0.92 15.25
CA LEU A 100 2.77 0.09 16.43
C LEU A 100 3.85 -0.99 16.57
N PHE A 101 4.24 -1.65 15.48
CA PHE A 101 5.33 -2.64 15.50
C PHE A 101 6.68 -2.01 15.80
N GLU A 102 7.00 -0.84 15.22
CA GLU A 102 8.24 -0.12 15.52
C GLU A 102 8.29 0.30 17.02
N PHE A 103 7.16 0.72 17.58
CA PHE A 103 7.06 1.14 18.98
C PHE A 103 7.07 -0.04 19.98
N LEU A 104 6.39 -1.16 19.66
CA LEU A 104 6.31 -2.32 20.54
C LEU A 104 7.61 -3.13 20.64
N MET A 105 8.53 -2.91 19.70
CA MET A 105 9.84 -3.57 19.70
C MET A 105 10.98 -2.58 20.03
N PRO A 106 11.01 -1.96 21.23
CA PRO A 106 11.95 -0.90 21.56
C PRO A 106 13.42 -1.37 21.59
N PHE A 107 13.64 -2.68 21.75
CA PHE A 107 14.99 -3.28 21.71
C PHE A 107 15.45 -3.62 20.29
N PHE A 108 14.56 -3.52 19.31
CA PHE A 108 14.81 -3.94 17.95
C PHE A 108 14.30 -2.86 17.01
N HIS A 109 15.12 -1.87 16.74
CA HIS A 109 14.78 -0.78 15.81
C HIS A 109 14.68 -1.33 14.39
N ILE A 110 13.46 -1.68 13.98
CA ILE A 110 13.16 -2.36 12.70
C ILE A 110 13.75 -1.58 11.53
N ASP A 111 13.54 -0.27 11.49
CA ASP A 111 14.06 0.59 10.43
C ASP A 111 15.59 0.61 10.36
N GLU A 112 16.27 0.60 11.49
CA GLU A 112 17.73 0.57 11.53
C GLU A 112 18.29 -0.76 11.04
N GLU A 113 17.68 -1.87 11.44
CA GLU A 113 18.07 -3.20 10.98
C GLU A 113 17.82 -3.39 9.48
N ILE A 114 16.68 -2.90 8.96
CA ILE A 114 16.37 -2.93 7.54
C ILE A 114 17.39 -2.08 6.76
N SER A 115 17.75 -0.90 7.27
CA SER A 115 18.74 -0.03 6.62
C SER A 115 20.14 -0.65 6.55
N LYS A 116 20.48 -1.56 7.46
CA LYS A 116 21.74 -2.34 7.51
C LYS A 116 21.71 -3.62 6.66
N ASP A 117 20.68 -3.81 5.84
CA ASP A 117 20.42 -5.03 5.05
C ASP A 117 20.21 -6.29 5.90
N ASN A 118 19.62 -6.17 7.08
CA ASN A 118 19.20 -7.35 7.84
C ASN A 118 17.98 -7.98 7.14
N ARG A 119 18.26 -8.99 6.30
CA ARG A 119 17.29 -9.64 5.43
C ARG A 119 16.20 -10.39 6.20
N ALA A 120 16.54 -10.94 7.36
CA ALA A 120 15.56 -11.60 8.20
C ALA A 120 14.49 -10.60 8.69
N VAL A 121 14.92 -9.42 9.12
CA VAL A 121 14.02 -8.34 9.54
C VAL A 121 13.21 -7.80 8.36
N GLY A 122 13.84 -7.58 7.21
CA GLY A 122 13.16 -7.16 5.99
C GLY A 122 12.07 -8.15 5.55
N PHE A 123 12.36 -9.45 5.65
CA PHE A 123 11.39 -10.51 5.35
C PHE A 123 10.21 -10.51 6.33
N ILE A 124 10.48 -10.40 7.63
CA ILE A 124 9.41 -10.32 8.64
C ILE A 124 8.55 -9.08 8.44
N ALA A 125 9.15 -7.92 8.17
CA ALA A 125 8.43 -6.69 7.87
C ALA A 125 7.52 -6.85 6.63
N MET A 126 7.98 -7.54 5.59
CA MET A 126 7.19 -7.89 4.42
C MET A 126 5.98 -8.74 4.80
N ILE A 127 6.20 -9.84 5.53
CA ILE A 127 5.12 -10.76 5.93
C ILE A 127 4.08 -10.07 6.80
N ILE A 128 4.50 -9.22 7.75
CA ILE A 128 3.60 -8.45 8.60
C ILE A 128 2.71 -7.53 7.74
N SER A 129 3.30 -6.77 6.82
CA SER A 129 2.55 -5.86 5.94
C SER A 129 1.53 -6.60 5.09
N VAL A 130 1.92 -7.73 4.51
CA VAL A 130 1.03 -8.59 3.71
C VAL A 130 -0.08 -9.16 4.57
N SER A 131 0.24 -9.76 5.72
CA SER A 131 -0.74 -10.40 6.61
C SER A 131 -1.78 -9.40 7.12
N ILE A 132 -1.33 -8.23 7.58
CA ILE A 132 -2.23 -7.18 8.08
C ILE A 132 -3.13 -6.67 6.95
N SER A 133 -2.63 -6.56 5.72
CA SER A 133 -3.44 -6.10 4.59
C SER A 133 -4.64 -7.03 4.30
N PHE A 134 -4.52 -8.33 4.53
CA PHE A 134 -5.63 -9.27 4.43
C PHE A 134 -6.68 -9.05 5.53
N VAL A 135 -6.23 -8.80 6.76
CA VAL A 135 -7.15 -8.51 7.87
C VAL A 135 -7.88 -7.19 7.63
N ILE A 136 -7.16 -6.13 7.23
CA ILE A 136 -7.75 -4.84 6.88
C ILE A 136 -8.74 -5.02 5.73
N GLY A 137 -8.34 -5.71 4.66
CA GLY A 137 -9.19 -5.95 3.51
C GLY A 137 -10.50 -6.67 3.86
N ALA A 138 -10.45 -7.61 4.79
CA ALA A 138 -11.65 -8.31 5.26
C ALA A 138 -12.63 -7.41 6.04
N THR A 139 -12.18 -6.24 6.52
CA THR A 139 -13.03 -5.27 7.25
C THR A 139 -13.59 -4.16 6.34
N VAL A 140 -13.14 -4.10 5.09
CA VAL A 140 -13.61 -3.14 4.10
C VAL A 140 -14.89 -3.68 3.45
N ASN A 141 -16.04 -3.13 3.83
CA ASN A 141 -17.35 -3.47 3.29
C ASN A 141 -18.11 -2.21 2.89
#